data_f4d44b3c0ba1ba8a93b8f8353b2323da
#
_entry.id   f4d44b3c0ba1ba8a93b8f8353b2323da
#
_cell.length_a   1.000
_cell.length_b   1.000
_cell.length_c   1.000
_cell.angle_alpha   90.00
_cell.angle_beta   90.00
_cell.angle_gamma   90.00
#
_symmetry.space_group_name_H-M   'P 1'
#
loop_
_entity.id
_entity.type
_entity.pdbx_description
1 polymer ?
#
loop_
_entity_poly.entity_id
_entity_poly.type
_entity_poly.pdbx_seq_one_letter_code
_entity_poly.pdbx_strand_id
1 'polypeptide(L)'
;MSQRWPRAVVERASGLSALVQTLRRHGAAGVLLCLRPHEHIPVLDALTPLLRGRVVRVVSPVVWYSDRMVLGWLGYRPAVSTQALQAWLPGREKERPDAHPLAGFMDALMQQGAVTAPVNAGPGVMSRSRTARLVRDIRQEALRRLPGTVNARQWFILCCLAEGMKGGEVAALTGLKEKTVSLYRRHALAALGMETVVRGMPLYRGVLVREGLQRYPVAGPADLLCAG
;
A
#
# COMPACT_ATOMS: atom_id res chain seq x y z
N MET A 1 18.26 -8.57 -7.48
CA MET A 1 17.40 -9.67 -7.97
C MET A 1 18.12 -10.64 -8.91
N SER A 2 18.92 -10.19 -9.85
CA SER A 2 19.59 -11.04 -10.86
C SER A 2 20.50 -12.14 -10.31
N GLN A 3 21.14 -11.96 -9.15
CA GLN A 3 22.06 -12.97 -8.58
C GLN A 3 21.35 -14.23 -8.09
N ARG A 4 20.10 -14.15 -7.61
CA ARG A 4 19.35 -15.30 -7.10
C ARG A 4 18.44 -15.93 -8.18
N TRP A 5 18.06 -15.14 -9.19
CA TRP A 5 17.22 -15.56 -10.31
C TRP A 5 17.79 -15.06 -11.63
N PRO A 6 18.85 -15.67 -12.15
CA PRO A 6 19.62 -15.17 -13.31
C PRO A 6 18.83 -15.13 -14.61
N ARG A 7 17.67 -15.78 -14.68
CA ARG A 7 16.80 -15.80 -15.88
C ARG A 7 15.68 -14.76 -15.84
N ALA A 8 15.57 -13.96 -14.78
CA ALA A 8 14.52 -12.94 -14.67
C ALA A 8 14.94 -11.70 -15.47
N VAL A 9 14.17 -11.36 -16.48
CA VAL A 9 14.27 -10.05 -17.17
C VAL A 9 13.39 -9.06 -16.42
N VAL A 10 13.98 -7.94 -16.00
CA VAL A 10 13.27 -6.88 -15.26
C VAL A 10 13.14 -5.67 -16.16
N GLU A 11 11.92 -5.30 -16.47
CA GLU A 11 11.57 -4.07 -17.18
C GLU A 11 11.02 -3.02 -16.19
N ARG A 12 11.40 -1.76 -16.36
CA ARG A 12 10.96 -0.67 -15.49
C ARG A 12 9.98 0.22 -16.24
N ALA A 13 8.80 0.42 -15.66
CA ALA A 13 7.84 1.40 -16.11
C ALA A 13 7.81 2.60 -15.14
N SER A 14 8.00 3.80 -15.63
CA SER A 14 8.04 5.03 -14.83
C SER A 14 6.67 5.70 -14.62
N GLY A 15 5.60 5.15 -15.19
CA GLY A 15 4.25 5.69 -15.06
C GLY A 15 3.19 4.70 -15.50
N LEU A 16 1.91 5.08 -15.33
CA LEU A 16 0.78 4.21 -15.60
C LEU A 16 0.71 3.79 -17.07
N SER A 17 0.86 4.74 -18.00
CA SER A 17 0.83 4.47 -19.44
C SER A 17 1.95 3.52 -19.87
N ALA A 18 3.18 3.74 -19.38
CA ALA A 18 4.30 2.86 -19.65
C ALA A 18 4.04 1.45 -19.08
N LEU A 19 3.49 1.35 -17.86
CA LEU A 19 3.12 0.06 -17.26
C LEU A 19 2.06 -0.66 -18.10
N VAL A 20 1.01 0.03 -18.54
CA VAL A 20 -0.04 -0.55 -19.38
C VAL A 20 0.52 -1.06 -20.71
N GLN A 21 1.39 -0.29 -21.36
CA GLN A 21 2.06 -0.71 -22.60
C GLN A 21 2.94 -1.93 -22.39
N THR A 22 3.75 -1.94 -21.32
CA THR A 22 4.61 -3.08 -20.97
C THR A 22 3.77 -4.33 -20.70
N LEU A 23 2.68 -4.20 -19.93
CA LEU A 23 1.78 -5.32 -19.65
C LEU A 23 1.07 -5.88 -20.89
N ARG A 24 0.80 -5.04 -21.90
CA ARG A 24 0.24 -5.47 -23.18
C ARG A 24 1.25 -6.21 -24.05
N ARG A 25 2.53 -5.81 -23.99
CA ARG A 25 3.61 -6.49 -24.74
C ARG A 25 3.96 -7.85 -24.14
N HIS A 26 4.00 -7.92 -22.81
CA HIS A 26 4.46 -9.10 -22.07
C HIS A 26 3.30 -9.76 -21.34
N GLY A 27 2.72 -10.79 -21.96
CA GLY A 27 1.52 -11.49 -21.46
C GLY A 27 1.63 -12.03 -20.04
N ALA A 28 2.77 -12.54 -19.62
CA ALA A 28 2.96 -13.31 -18.40
C ALA A 28 3.98 -12.71 -17.43
N ALA A 29 3.90 -11.43 -17.19
CA ALA A 29 4.86 -10.79 -16.27
C ALA A 29 4.35 -10.79 -14.84
N GLY A 30 5.23 -11.06 -13.89
CA GLY A 30 5.01 -10.65 -12.51
C GLY A 30 5.18 -9.14 -12.38
N VAL A 31 4.37 -8.52 -11.54
CA VAL A 31 4.35 -7.07 -11.41
C VAL A 31 4.73 -6.66 -10.00
N LEU A 32 5.77 -5.82 -9.90
CA LEU A 32 6.13 -5.14 -8.66
C LEU A 32 5.66 -3.68 -8.74
N LEU A 33 4.68 -3.31 -7.91
CA LEU A 33 4.18 -1.94 -7.82
C LEU A 33 4.88 -1.21 -6.68
N CYS A 34 5.74 -0.24 -7.02
CA CYS A 34 6.45 0.57 -6.03
C CYS A 34 5.66 1.85 -5.73
N LEU A 35 4.78 1.81 -4.72
CA LEU A 35 3.91 2.93 -4.35
C LEU A 35 3.46 2.83 -2.89
N ARG A 36 2.82 3.89 -2.39
CA ARG A 36 2.15 3.91 -1.07
C ARG A 36 0.66 3.63 -1.26
N PRO A 37 0.15 2.45 -0.88
CA PRO A 37 -1.23 2.06 -1.15
C PRO A 37 -2.26 3.08 -0.65
N HIS A 38 -2.09 3.62 0.55
CA HIS A 38 -3.03 4.58 1.15
C HIS A 38 -3.07 5.94 0.43
N GLU A 39 -2.09 6.24 -0.43
CA GLU A 39 -2.05 7.47 -1.25
C GLU A 39 -2.45 7.21 -2.72
N HIS A 40 -2.57 5.94 -3.16
CA HIS A 40 -2.72 5.58 -4.57
C HIS A 40 -3.91 4.64 -4.83
N ILE A 41 -4.99 4.81 -4.07
CA ILE A 41 -6.22 4.01 -4.25
C ILE A 41 -6.75 4.08 -5.69
N PRO A 42 -6.88 5.28 -6.33
CA PRO A 42 -7.40 5.34 -7.69
C PRO A 42 -6.54 4.59 -8.70
N VAL A 43 -5.23 4.61 -8.53
CA VAL A 43 -4.29 3.87 -9.38
C VAL A 43 -4.43 2.36 -9.18
N LEU A 44 -4.48 1.90 -7.93
CA LEU A 44 -4.63 0.49 -7.61
C LEU A 44 -5.97 -0.06 -8.09
N ASP A 45 -7.06 0.69 -7.88
CA ASP A 45 -8.40 0.31 -8.35
C ASP A 45 -8.44 0.22 -9.87
N ALA A 46 -7.87 1.21 -10.58
CA ALA A 46 -7.82 1.21 -12.05
C ALA A 46 -6.94 0.08 -12.61
N LEU A 47 -5.88 -0.32 -11.91
CA LEU A 47 -5.01 -1.41 -12.32
C LEU A 47 -5.61 -2.79 -12.04
N THR A 48 -6.57 -2.91 -11.13
CA THR A 48 -7.14 -4.20 -10.72
C THR A 48 -7.61 -5.08 -11.90
N PRO A 49 -8.33 -4.57 -12.92
CA PRO A 49 -8.72 -5.39 -14.08
C PRO A 49 -7.54 -5.88 -14.90
N LEU A 50 -6.51 -5.04 -15.08
CA LEU A 50 -5.29 -5.37 -15.83
C LEU A 50 -4.41 -6.41 -15.13
N LEU A 51 -4.43 -6.41 -13.79
CA LEU A 51 -3.57 -7.23 -12.96
C LEU A 51 -4.23 -8.56 -12.55
N ARG A 52 -5.50 -8.74 -12.90
CA ARG A 52 -6.23 -9.98 -12.61
C ARG A 52 -5.53 -11.18 -13.27
N GLY A 53 -5.30 -12.23 -12.48
CA GLY A 53 -4.61 -13.43 -12.94
C GLY A 53 -3.09 -13.32 -13.03
N ARG A 54 -2.50 -12.16 -12.67
CA ARG A 54 -1.05 -11.97 -12.60
C ARG A 54 -0.52 -12.10 -11.18
N VAL A 55 0.75 -12.46 -11.07
CA VAL A 55 1.44 -12.38 -9.77
C VAL A 55 1.82 -10.94 -9.51
N VAL A 56 1.18 -10.33 -8.52
CA VAL A 56 1.41 -8.93 -8.16
C VAL A 56 1.93 -8.83 -6.73
N ARG A 57 2.93 -7.98 -6.53
CA ARG A 57 3.40 -7.59 -5.20
C ARG A 57 3.56 -6.09 -5.13
N VAL A 58 3.06 -5.51 -4.05
CA VAL A 58 3.28 -4.09 -3.75
C VAL A 58 4.51 -3.94 -2.87
N VAL A 59 5.34 -2.96 -3.19
CA VAL A 59 6.50 -2.55 -2.39
C VAL A 59 6.26 -1.11 -1.95
N SER A 60 6.38 -0.85 -0.65
CA SER A 60 6.19 0.47 -0.07
C SER A 60 7.37 0.83 0.84
N PRO A 61 7.75 2.11 0.95
CA PRO A 61 8.80 2.52 1.91
C PRO A 61 8.53 2.02 3.32
N VAL A 62 7.28 2.12 3.75
CA VAL A 62 6.75 1.62 5.02
C VAL A 62 5.39 1.02 4.74
N VAL A 63 5.03 -0.01 5.48
CA VAL A 63 3.70 -0.63 5.37
C VAL A 63 2.87 -0.21 6.58
N TRP A 64 1.96 0.72 6.35
CA TRP A 64 1.05 1.25 7.36
C TRP A 64 -0.17 0.34 7.57
N TYR A 65 -0.91 0.56 8.66
CA TYR A 65 -2.21 -0.08 8.86
C TYR A 65 -3.18 0.23 7.71
N SER A 66 -3.25 1.51 7.31
CA SER A 66 -4.04 1.95 6.15
C SER A 66 -3.65 1.25 4.85
N ASP A 67 -2.37 0.98 4.61
CA ASP A 67 -1.91 0.23 3.43
C ASP A 67 -2.45 -1.20 3.42
N ARG A 68 -2.40 -1.88 4.58
CA ARG A 68 -2.96 -3.24 4.72
C ARG A 68 -4.45 -3.28 4.44
N MET A 69 -5.19 -2.24 4.90
CA MET A 69 -6.63 -2.15 4.66
C MET A 69 -6.94 -1.91 3.18
N VAL A 70 -6.22 -1.00 2.53
CA VAL A 70 -6.37 -0.72 1.08
C VAL A 70 -6.10 -1.97 0.26
N LEU A 71 -4.96 -2.63 0.49
CA LEU A 71 -4.58 -3.82 -0.27
C LEU A 71 -5.55 -4.97 -0.04
N GLY A 72 -5.95 -5.22 1.20
CA GLY A 72 -6.93 -6.26 1.52
C GLY A 72 -8.29 -5.99 0.89
N TRP A 73 -8.76 -4.73 0.88
CA TRP A 73 -10.02 -4.34 0.25
C TRP A 73 -10.01 -4.55 -1.27
N LEU A 74 -8.91 -4.19 -1.92
CA LEU A 74 -8.75 -4.32 -3.38
C LEU A 74 -8.31 -5.71 -3.83
N GLY A 75 -8.14 -6.67 -2.91
CA GLY A 75 -7.77 -8.04 -3.22
C GLY A 75 -6.29 -8.25 -3.55
N TYR A 76 -5.42 -7.29 -3.21
CA TYR A 76 -3.99 -7.44 -3.36
C TYR A 76 -3.37 -8.21 -2.19
N ARG A 77 -2.26 -8.89 -2.45
CA ARG A 77 -1.44 -9.50 -1.39
C ARG A 77 -0.78 -8.41 -0.51
N PRO A 78 -0.43 -8.72 0.76
CA PRO A 78 0.25 -7.77 1.64
C PRO A 78 1.50 -7.17 0.99
N ALA A 79 1.73 -5.89 1.23
CA ALA A 79 2.93 -5.20 0.74
C ALA A 79 4.19 -5.67 1.45
N VAL A 80 5.33 -5.46 0.78
CA VAL A 80 6.67 -5.62 1.36
C VAL A 80 7.26 -4.23 1.58
N SER A 81 7.91 -3.99 2.73
CA SER A 81 8.60 -2.74 2.97
C SER A 81 9.96 -2.70 2.23
N THR A 82 10.37 -1.51 1.78
CA THR A 82 11.71 -1.36 1.20
C THR A 82 12.81 -1.66 2.22
N GLN A 83 12.56 -1.42 3.51
CA GLN A 83 13.48 -1.78 4.59
C GLN A 83 13.73 -3.30 4.63
N ALA A 84 12.66 -4.11 4.53
CA ALA A 84 12.81 -5.57 4.47
C ALA A 84 13.61 -6.03 3.24
N LEU A 85 13.48 -5.34 2.11
CA LEU A 85 14.28 -5.61 0.91
C LEU A 85 15.73 -5.16 1.08
N GLN A 86 15.96 -4.03 1.71
CA GLN A 86 17.30 -3.49 1.96
C GLN A 86 18.14 -4.38 2.89
N ALA A 87 17.52 -5.11 3.80
CA ALA A 87 18.20 -6.10 4.66
C ALA A 87 18.88 -7.22 3.85
N TRP A 88 18.51 -7.40 2.57
CA TRP A 88 19.10 -8.38 1.65
C TRP A 88 20.19 -7.80 0.75
N LEU A 89 20.56 -6.54 0.92
CA LEU A 89 21.70 -5.97 0.22
C LEU A 89 23.02 -6.53 0.77
N PRO A 90 24.09 -6.60 -0.06
CA PRO A 90 25.40 -6.99 0.40
C PRO A 90 25.88 -6.17 1.61
N GLY A 91 26.52 -6.81 2.57
CA GLY A 91 27.01 -6.18 3.80
C GLY A 91 26.00 -6.11 4.95
N ARG A 92 24.77 -6.62 4.77
CA ARG A 92 23.73 -6.63 5.81
C ARG A 92 23.29 -8.04 6.23
N GLU A 93 24.20 -9.00 6.17
CA GLU A 93 23.92 -10.42 6.43
C GLU A 93 23.32 -10.66 7.82
N LYS A 94 23.76 -9.89 8.83
CA LYS A 94 23.28 -10.00 10.23
C LYS A 94 21.84 -9.55 10.44
N GLU A 95 21.31 -8.73 9.52
CA GLU A 95 19.95 -8.17 9.60
C GLU A 95 18.93 -8.97 8.76
N ARG A 96 19.40 -10.05 8.09
CA ARG A 96 18.55 -10.80 7.15
C ARG A 96 17.53 -11.65 7.90
N PRO A 97 16.24 -11.51 7.57
CA PRO A 97 15.25 -12.47 8.03
C PRO A 97 15.47 -13.84 7.37
N ASP A 98 14.93 -14.91 7.97
CA ASP A 98 15.12 -16.29 7.49
C ASP A 98 14.66 -16.50 6.06
N ALA A 99 13.61 -15.79 5.63
CA ALA A 99 13.07 -15.88 4.28
C ALA A 99 13.18 -14.55 3.52
N HIS A 100 13.53 -14.63 2.23
CA HIS A 100 13.56 -13.46 1.35
C HIS A 100 12.13 -12.88 1.20
N PRO A 101 11.93 -11.55 1.37
CA PRO A 101 10.60 -10.94 1.37
C PRO A 101 9.79 -11.15 0.07
N LEU A 102 10.48 -11.41 -1.03
CA LEU A 102 9.86 -11.72 -2.33
C LEU A 102 9.88 -13.22 -2.67
N ALA A 103 10.27 -14.12 -1.75
CA ALA A 103 10.34 -15.55 -2.06
C ALA A 103 8.98 -16.06 -2.59
N GLY A 104 7.90 -15.89 -1.86
CA GLY A 104 6.57 -16.33 -2.29
C GLY A 104 6.03 -15.61 -3.54
N PHE A 105 6.56 -14.44 -3.91
CA PHE A 105 6.28 -13.81 -5.19
C PHE A 105 7.03 -14.52 -6.32
N MET A 106 8.30 -14.84 -6.12
CA MET A 106 9.11 -15.54 -7.12
C MET A 106 8.64 -16.99 -7.30
N ASP A 107 8.30 -17.68 -6.22
CA ASP A 107 7.75 -19.04 -6.28
C ASP A 107 6.43 -19.06 -7.06
N ALA A 108 5.55 -18.10 -6.81
CA ALA A 108 4.30 -17.97 -7.56
C ALA A 108 4.53 -17.70 -9.04
N LEU A 109 5.55 -16.89 -9.42
CA LEU A 109 5.94 -16.67 -10.80
C LEU A 109 6.44 -17.97 -11.48
N MET A 110 7.24 -18.73 -10.77
CA MET A 110 7.76 -20.02 -11.27
C MET A 110 6.65 -21.04 -11.49
N GLN A 111 5.67 -21.06 -10.58
CA GLN A 111 4.53 -21.98 -10.65
C GLN A 111 3.51 -21.59 -11.73
N GLN A 112 3.33 -20.29 -11.97
CA GLN A 112 2.30 -19.81 -12.91
C GLN A 112 2.62 -20.13 -14.36
N GLY A 113 3.88 -20.40 -14.69
CA GLY A 113 4.31 -20.62 -16.08
C GLY A 113 4.06 -19.41 -16.98
N ALA A 114 4.18 -19.59 -18.28
CA ALA A 114 3.83 -18.56 -19.25
C ALA A 114 2.30 -18.50 -19.44
N VAL A 115 1.61 -17.75 -18.59
CA VAL A 115 0.18 -17.49 -18.79
C VAL A 115 0.02 -16.54 -19.97
N THR A 116 -0.34 -17.10 -21.11
CA THR A 116 -0.67 -16.39 -22.35
C THR A 116 -2.13 -15.90 -22.35
N ALA A 117 -2.58 -15.26 -21.29
CA ALA A 117 -3.87 -14.60 -21.34
C ALA A 117 -3.70 -13.23 -22.04
N PRO A 118 -4.28 -13.02 -23.23
CA PRO A 118 -4.27 -11.71 -23.85
C PRO A 118 -4.96 -10.73 -22.91
N VAL A 119 -4.27 -9.63 -22.60
CA VAL A 119 -4.83 -8.58 -21.76
C VAL A 119 -5.76 -7.73 -22.62
N ASN A 120 -7.00 -8.20 -22.82
CA ASN A 120 -8.04 -7.41 -23.48
C ASN A 120 -8.69 -6.38 -22.55
N ALA A 121 -8.36 -6.43 -21.23
CA ALA A 121 -8.86 -5.47 -20.27
C ALA A 121 -8.02 -4.18 -20.32
N GLY A 122 -8.67 -3.05 -20.48
CA GLY A 122 -8.07 -1.74 -20.25
C GLY A 122 -8.00 -1.43 -18.76
N PRO A 123 -7.24 -0.37 -18.37
CA PRO A 123 -7.30 0.14 -17.01
C PRO A 123 -8.73 0.62 -16.70
N GLY A 124 -9.17 0.42 -15.47
CA GLY A 124 -10.44 0.96 -15.00
C GLY A 124 -10.46 2.49 -15.00
N VAL A 125 -11.63 3.06 -15.03
CA VAL A 125 -11.81 4.52 -15.00
C VAL A 125 -11.51 5.05 -13.61
N MET A 126 -10.59 6.01 -13.51
CA MET A 126 -10.31 6.74 -12.30
C MET A 126 -11.26 7.92 -12.17
N SER A 127 -12.11 7.93 -11.14
CA SER A 127 -12.97 9.09 -10.85
C SER A 127 -12.87 9.48 -9.37
N ARG A 128 -13.00 10.78 -9.09
CA ARG A 128 -12.98 11.28 -7.71
C ARG A 128 -14.13 10.73 -6.87
N SER A 129 -15.33 10.63 -7.45
CA SER A 129 -16.51 10.09 -6.77
C SER A 129 -16.34 8.60 -6.41
N ARG A 130 -15.77 7.80 -7.30
CA ARG A 130 -15.45 6.40 -7.04
C ARG A 130 -14.38 6.28 -5.95
N THR A 131 -13.32 7.09 -6.02
CA THR A 131 -12.27 7.12 -5.00
C THR A 131 -12.82 7.51 -3.64
N ALA A 132 -13.66 8.54 -3.55
CA ALA A 132 -14.30 8.96 -2.31
C ALA A 132 -15.13 7.84 -1.67
N ARG A 133 -15.88 7.09 -2.49
CA ARG A 133 -16.63 5.92 -2.04
C ARG A 133 -15.68 4.84 -1.49
N LEU A 134 -14.65 4.47 -2.25
CA LEU A 134 -13.68 3.47 -1.82
C LEU A 134 -12.98 3.87 -0.51
N VAL A 135 -12.57 5.13 -0.37
CA VAL A 135 -11.97 5.63 0.88
C VAL A 135 -12.93 5.45 2.05
N ARG A 136 -14.22 5.77 1.88
CA ARG A 136 -15.25 5.59 2.91
C ARG A 136 -15.41 4.13 3.30
N ASP A 137 -15.54 3.25 2.31
CA ASP A 137 -15.75 1.82 2.53
C ASP A 137 -14.54 1.18 3.23
N ILE A 138 -13.32 1.54 2.81
CA ILE A 138 -12.07 1.09 3.43
C ILE A 138 -11.97 1.59 4.87
N ARG A 139 -12.37 2.84 5.16
CA ARG A 139 -12.41 3.38 6.54
C ARG A 139 -13.37 2.61 7.43
N GLN A 140 -14.54 2.26 6.92
CA GLN A 140 -15.51 1.43 7.65
C GLN A 140 -14.95 0.02 7.91
N GLU A 141 -14.32 -0.58 6.93
CA GLU A 141 -13.71 -1.90 7.08
C GLU A 141 -12.53 -1.88 8.05
N ALA A 142 -11.71 -0.82 8.04
CA ALA A 142 -10.63 -0.63 9.00
C ALA A 142 -11.16 -0.60 10.44
N LEU A 143 -12.31 0.05 10.67
CA LEU A 143 -12.97 0.07 11.98
C LEU A 143 -13.46 -1.32 12.40
N ARG A 144 -14.02 -2.10 11.48
CA ARG A 144 -14.50 -3.46 11.77
C ARG A 144 -13.37 -4.44 12.09
N ARG A 145 -12.19 -4.21 11.47
CA ARG A 145 -11.00 -5.07 11.63
C ARG A 145 -10.03 -4.57 12.69
N LEU A 146 -10.44 -3.66 13.56
CA LEU A 146 -9.59 -3.25 14.67
C LEU A 146 -9.23 -4.44 15.55
N PRO A 147 -7.95 -4.59 15.93
CA PRO A 147 -7.58 -5.57 16.95
C PRO A 147 -8.39 -5.36 18.23
N GLY A 148 -8.83 -6.43 18.87
CA GLY A 148 -9.60 -6.34 20.13
C GLY A 148 -8.86 -5.64 21.27
N THR A 149 -7.54 -5.47 21.14
CA THR A 149 -6.69 -4.72 22.07
C THR A 149 -6.77 -3.19 21.88
N VAL A 150 -7.39 -2.72 20.79
CA VAL A 150 -7.62 -1.29 20.52
C VAL A 150 -9.08 -0.96 20.86
N ASN A 151 -9.28 -0.24 21.95
CA ASN A 151 -10.62 0.20 22.33
C ASN A 151 -11.07 1.44 21.55
N ALA A 152 -12.38 1.74 21.59
CA ALA A 152 -12.99 2.85 20.85
C ALA A 152 -12.34 4.21 21.18
N ARG A 153 -11.95 4.45 22.46
CA ARG A 153 -11.30 5.69 22.89
C ARG A 153 -9.90 5.83 22.29
N GLN A 154 -9.12 4.76 22.26
CA GLN A 154 -7.79 4.74 21.64
C GLN A 154 -7.91 5.00 20.13
N TRP A 155 -8.86 4.34 19.48
CA TRP A 155 -9.12 4.56 18.05
C TRP A 155 -9.53 6.00 17.76
N PHE A 156 -10.45 6.58 18.54
CA PHE A 156 -10.85 7.98 18.42
C PHE A 156 -9.65 8.93 18.52
N ILE A 157 -8.79 8.73 19.52
CA ILE A 157 -7.57 9.52 19.70
C ILE A 157 -6.67 9.43 18.46
N LEU A 158 -6.46 8.22 17.94
CA LEU A 158 -5.65 8.04 16.72
C LEU A 158 -6.27 8.75 15.50
N CYS A 159 -7.60 8.71 15.37
CA CYS A 159 -8.30 9.41 14.29
C CYS A 159 -8.11 10.93 14.39
N CYS A 160 -8.29 11.51 15.58
CA CYS A 160 -8.06 12.95 15.80
C CYS A 160 -6.63 13.36 15.44
N LEU A 161 -5.64 12.59 15.88
CA LEU A 161 -4.23 12.82 15.55
C LEU A 161 -3.94 12.63 14.05
N ALA A 162 -4.57 11.65 13.42
CA ALA A 162 -4.45 11.40 11.98
C ALA A 162 -5.08 12.51 11.13
N GLU A 163 -6.13 13.16 11.65
CA GLU A 163 -6.73 14.35 11.00
C GLU A 163 -5.91 15.63 11.24
N GLY A 164 -4.85 15.59 12.07
CA GLY A 164 -3.91 16.67 12.26
C GLY A 164 -4.03 17.43 13.56
N MET A 165 -4.92 17.02 14.48
CA MET A 165 -5.03 17.61 15.81
C MET A 165 -3.74 17.39 16.62
N LYS A 166 -3.36 18.38 17.42
CA LYS A 166 -2.23 18.28 18.36
C LYS A 166 -2.64 17.49 19.61
N GLY A 167 -1.66 16.90 20.29
CA GLY A 167 -1.91 16.12 21.51
C GLY A 167 -2.67 16.89 22.60
N GLY A 168 -2.36 18.17 22.80
CA GLY A 168 -3.06 19.04 23.73
C GLY A 168 -4.53 19.29 23.33
N GLU A 169 -4.81 19.48 22.05
CA GLU A 169 -6.19 19.65 21.54
C GLU A 169 -7.02 18.39 21.77
N VAL A 170 -6.40 17.21 21.50
CA VAL A 170 -7.07 15.90 21.76
C VAL A 170 -7.27 15.70 23.27
N ALA A 171 -6.33 16.10 24.09
CA ALA A 171 -6.44 16.04 25.55
C ALA A 171 -7.61 16.88 26.05
N ALA A 172 -7.72 18.11 25.58
CA ALA A 172 -8.85 19.00 25.90
C ALA A 172 -10.19 18.42 25.43
N LEU A 173 -10.24 17.92 24.19
CA LEU A 173 -11.47 17.33 23.62
C LEU A 173 -11.93 16.08 24.38
N THR A 174 -11.00 15.28 24.88
CA THR A 174 -11.31 13.97 25.54
C THR A 174 -11.38 14.05 27.05
N GLY A 175 -11.09 15.19 27.66
CA GLY A 175 -10.97 15.36 29.11
C GLY A 175 -9.81 14.57 29.73
N LEU A 176 -8.79 14.24 28.94
CA LEU A 176 -7.62 13.47 29.37
C LEU A 176 -6.40 14.38 29.56
N LYS A 177 -5.42 13.90 30.32
CA LYS A 177 -4.09 14.53 30.37
C LYS A 177 -3.30 14.17 29.09
N GLU A 178 -2.49 15.07 28.58
CA GLU A 178 -1.66 14.82 27.38
C GLU A 178 -0.79 13.56 27.51
N LYS A 179 -0.27 13.31 28.70
CA LYS A 179 0.48 12.07 29.01
C LYS A 179 -0.34 10.82 28.75
N THR A 180 -1.63 10.84 29.09
CA THR A 180 -2.56 9.73 28.84
C THR A 180 -2.86 9.57 27.35
N VAL A 181 -3.08 10.68 26.63
CA VAL A 181 -3.23 10.69 25.16
C VAL A 181 -2.01 10.08 24.50
N SER A 182 -0.81 10.46 24.94
CA SER A 182 0.45 9.90 24.44
C SER A 182 0.61 8.40 24.72
N LEU A 183 0.16 7.93 25.88
CA LEU A 183 0.16 6.51 26.22
C LEU A 183 -0.82 5.71 25.35
N TYR A 184 -2.06 6.20 25.20
CA TYR A 184 -3.06 5.58 24.35
C TYR A 184 -2.61 5.51 22.88
N ARG A 185 -2.02 6.58 22.37
CA ARG A 185 -1.41 6.60 21.04
C ARG A 185 -0.39 5.47 20.85
N ARG A 186 0.57 5.35 21.79
CA ARG A 186 1.61 4.32 21.71
C ARG A 186 1.01 2.90 21.71
N HIS A 187 0.13 2.61 22.66
CA HIS A 187 -0.50 1.29 22.74
C HIS A 187 -1.30 0.94 21.50
N ALA A 188 -2.09 1.89 20.98
CA ALA A 188 -2.88 1.65 19.79
C ALA A 188 -2.01 1.47 18.54
N LEU A 189 -0.95 2.27 18.36
CA LEU A 189 -0.01 2.09 17.25
C LEU A 189 0.72 0.74 17.32
N ALA A 190 1.12 0.31 18.53
CA ALA A 190 1.72 -1.01 18.73
C ALA A 190 0.74 -2.13 18.33
N ALA A 191 -0.48 -2.06 18.83
CA ALA A 191 -1.53 -3.04 18.49
C ALA A 191 -1.86 -3.08 16.98
N LEU A 192 -1.70 -1.94 16.28
CA LEU A 192 -1.84 -1.86 14.83
C LEU A 192 -0.56 -2.29 14.07
N GLY A 193 0.48 -2.75 14.75
CA GLY A 193 1.76 -3.10 14.13
C GLY A 193 2.44 -1.91 13.42
N MET A 194 2.36 -0.73 14.03
CA MET A 194 2.93 0.53 13.52
C MET A 194 3.99 1.10 14.48
N GLU A 195 4.77 0.24 15.11
CA GLU A 195 5.78 0.66 16.09
C GLU A 195 7.02 1.29 15.46
N THR A 196 7.33 0.93 14.23
CA THR A 196 8.55 1.37 13.57
C THR A 196 8.48 2.86 13.23
N VAL A 197 9.35 3.63 13.85
CA VAL A 197 9.49 5.06 13.57
C VAL A 197 10.29 5.25 12.29
N VAL A 198 9.65 5.75 11.25
CA VAL A 198 10.36 6.28 10.08
C VAL A 198 10.65 7.74 10.32
N ARG A 199 11.93 8.13 10.22
CA ARG A 199 12.37 9.52 10.40
C ARG A 199 11.50 10.48 9.58
N GLY A 200 10.94 11.49 10.22
CA GLY A 200 10.19 12.56 9.58
C GLY A 200 8.72 12.25 9.24
N MET A 201 8.21 11.04 9.49
CA MET A 201 6.78 10.73 9.28
C MET A 201 6.08 10.39 10.60
N PRO A 202 5.07 11.16 11.00
CA PRO A 202 4.24 10.80 12.14
C PRO A 202 3.49 9.48 11.85
N LEU A 203 3.67 8.46 12.70
CA LEU A 203 3.09 7.12 12.52
C LEU A 203 1.57 7.14 12.35
N TYR A 204 0.89 8.03 13.07
CA TYR A 204 -0.56 8.13 13.05
C TYR A 204 -1.13 8.61 11.69
N ARG A 205 -0.34 9.25 10.83
CA ARG A 205 -0.77 9.61 9.47
C ARG A 205 -1.08 8.41 8.58
N GLY A 206 -0.51 7.24 8.90
CA GLY A 206 -0.79 5.98 8.21
C GLY A 206 -1.91 5.15 8.83
N VAL A 207 -2.65 5.68 9.81
CA VAL A 207 -3.79 5.00 10.44
C VAL A 207 -5.04 5.08 9.56
N LEU A 208 -5.29 6.26 8.99
CA LEU A 208 -6.49 6.53 8.20
C LEU A 208 -6.16 6.72 6.72
N VAL A 209 -7.01 6.14 5.88
CA VAL A 209 -7.07 6.51 4.46
C VAL A 209 -7.80 7.84 4.32
N ARG A 210 -7.24 8.80 3.56
CA ARG A 210 -7.76 10.16 3.42
C ARG A 210 -7.94 10.53 1.96
N GLU A 211 -9.07 11.14 1.62
CA GLU A 211 -9.35 11.62 0.26
C GLU A 211 -8.35 12.67 -0.20
N GLY A 212 -8.01 13.63 0.68
CA GLY A 212 -7.07 14.69 0.37
C GLY A 212 -5.63 14.26 0.14
N LEU A 213 -5.28 12.99 0.42
CA LEU A 213 -3.96 12.42 0.15
C LEU A 213 -3.92 11.61 -1.13
N GLN A 214 -5.06 11.38 -1.79
CA GLN A 214 -5.10 10.54 -2.99
C GLN A 214 -4.37 11.18 -4.15
N ARG A 215 -3.45 10.44 -4.74
CA ARG A 215 -2.66 10.85 -5.89
C ARG A 215 -3.25 10.22 -7.14
N TYR A 216 -3.61 11.09 -8.06
CA TYR A 216 -4.02 10.70 -9.40
C TYR A 216 -2.81 10.84 -10.32
N PRO A 217 -2.59 9.92 -11.27
CA PRO A 217 -1.57 10.13 -12.28
C PRO A 217 -1.90 11.41 -13.03
N VAL A 218 -0.89 12.24 -13.23
CA VAL A 218 -1.04 13.41 -14.11
C VAL A 218 -1.29 12.86 -15.51
N ALA A 219 -2.44 13.21 -16.11
CA ALA A 219 -2.72 12.84 -17.48
C ALA A 219 -1.63 13.46 -18.38
N GLY A 220 -0.75 12.62 -18.90
CA GLY A 220 0.17 13.04 -19.97
C GLY A 220 -0.64 13.31 -21.25
N PRO A 221 -0.11 14.09 -22.19
CA PRO A 221 -0.80 14.34 -23.48
C PRO A 221 -1.17 13.05 -24.23
N ALA A 222 -0.51 11.92 -23.95
CA ALA A 222 -0.84 10.61 -24.49
C ALA A 222 -2.05 9.92 -23.78
N ASP A 223 -2.39 10.31 -22.57
CA ASP A 223 -3.49 9.71 -21.81
C ASP A 223 -4.87 10.22 -22.23
N LEU A 224 -4.91 11.38 -22.91
CA LEU A 224 -6.12 11.98 -23.47
C LEU A 224 -6.61 11.27 -24.75
N LEU A 225 -5.76 10.50 -25.40
CA LEU A 225 -6.09 9.76 -26.62
C LEU A 225 -6.72 8.38 -26.38
N CYS A 226 -6.77 7.90 -25.13
CA CYS A 226 -7.39 6.61 -24.77
C CYS A 226 -8.80 6.75 -24.19
N ALA A 227 -9.39 7.94 -24.23
CA ALA A 227 -10.73 8.26 -23.72
C ALA A 227 -11.76 8.44 -24.84
N GLY A 228 -11.51 7.90 -26.05
CA GLY A 228 -12.43 7.82 -27.18
C GLY A 228 -12.97 6.42 -27.40
#